data_8d8f8048c0c3379c546785501127868f
#
_entry.id   8d8f8048c0c3379c546785501127868f
#
_cell.length_a   1.000
_cell.length_b   1.000
_cell.length_c   1.000
_cell.angle_alpha   90.00
_cell.angle_beta   90.00
_cell.angle_gamma   90.00
#
_symmetry.space_group_name_H-M   'P 1'
#
loop_
_entity.id
_entity.type
_entity.pdbx_description
1 polymer ?
#
loop_
_entity_poly.entity_id
_entity_poly.type
_entity_poly.pdbx_seq_one_letter_code
_entity_poly.pdbx_strand_id
1 'polypeptide(L)'
;VPISLRPYTADDLPLLPGGDSPYDDWGPKQRREVPGSDLDGSGGLVIVDDDGSVLGDLSWHYVHWGPNAGSHNPMIGVWLRPEARGRGVGTQAQAALVDLFFRHTNVNRVEAHTDVENIAEQRSLAKAGFAAEGVVRGAQWRDGAFRDGYLYSILRTDPRD
;
A
#
# COMPACT_ATOMS: atom_id res chain seq x y z
N VAL A 1 8.14 -9.64 13.75
CA VAL A 1 7.30 -8.89 14.70
C VAL A 1 5.85 -9.12 14.32
N PRO A 2 5.02 -9.63 15.24
CA PRO A 2 3.58 -9.73 14.96
C PRO A 2 2.97 -8.35 14.78
N ILE A 3 2.04 -8.24 13.83
CA ILE A 3 1.32 -7.00 13.56
C ILE A 3 -0.17 -7.24 13.47
N SER A 4 -0.94 -6.17 13.65
CA SER A 4 -2.36 -6.13 13.31
C SER A 4 -2.72 -4.85 12.57
N LEU A 5 -3.86 -4.88 11.90
CA LEU A 5 -4.41 -3.75 11.16
C LEU A 5 -5.66 -3.24 11.88
N ARG A 6 -5.80 -1.94 12.01
CA ARG A 6 -6.98 -1.31 12.59
C ARG A 6 -7.39 -0.04 11.84
N PRO A 7 -8.64 0.39 11.96
CA PRO A 7 -9.05 1.69 11.44
C PRO A 7 -8.24 2.85 12.03
N TYR A 8 -8.17 3.95 11.27
CA TYR A 8 -7.58 5.19 11.74
C TYR A 8 -8.41 5.88 12.81
N THR A 9 -7.71 6.59 13.67
CA THR A 9 -8.27 7.65 14.50
C THR A 9 -7.58 8.98 14.21
N ALA A 10 -8.14 10.09 14.67
CA ALA A 10 -7.51 11.40 14.46
C ALA A 10 -6.12 11.50 15.12
N ASP A 11 -5.89 10.78 16.21
CA ASP A 11 -4.62 10.77 16.95
C ASP A 11 -3.47 10.09 16.15
N ASP A 12 -3.79 9.29 15.14
CA ASP A 12 -2.80 8.63 14.32
C ASP A 12 -2.14 9.57 13.30
N LEU A 13 -2.85 10.61 12.86
CA LEU A 13 -2.37 11.49 11.79
C LEU A 13 -1.00 12.13 12.07
N PRO A 14 -0.71 12.65 13.27
CA PRO A 14 0.62 13.19 13.59
C PRO A 14 1.73 12.14 13.58
N LEU A 15 1.39 10.87 13.80
CA LEU A 15 2.36 9.76 13.85
C LEU A 15 2.71 9.21 12.47
N LEU A 16 1.91 9.56 11.45
CA LEU A 16 1.98 9.03 10.09
C LEU A 16 2.12 10.17 9.07
N PRO A 17 3.17 11.01 9.16
CA PRO A 17 3.31 12.19 8.32
C PRO A 17 3.63 11.87 6.85
N GLY A 18 4.32 10.75 6.57
CA GLY A 18 4.86 10.46 5.25
C GLY A 18 5.94 11.45 4.79
N GLY A 19 6.44 11.29 3.56
CA GLY A 19 7.30 12.27 2.92
C GLY A 19 8.73 12.36 3.45
N ASP A 20 9.21 11.31 4.08
CA ASP A 20 10.56 11.24 4.67
C ASP A 20 11.58 10.50 3.78
N SER A 21 11.18 10.08 2.60
CA SER A 21 12.04 9.44 1.62
C SER A 21 11.81 10.00 0.21
N PRO A 22 12.76 9.82 -0.73
CA PRO A 22 12.58 10.26 -2.10
C PRO A 22 11.45 9.54 -2.83
N TYR A 23 10.99 8.41 -2.30
CA TYR A 23 9.93 7.61 -2.92
C TYR A 23 8.52 8.01 -2.49
N ASP A 24 8.38 8.83 -1.47
CA ASP A 24 7.12 9.38 -0.98
C ASP A 24 7.10 10.92 -0.89
N ASP A 25 8.02 11.58 -1.59
CA ASP A 25 8.02 13.04 -1.75
C ASP A 25 7.10 13.47 -2.91
N TRP A 26 5.83 13.68 -2.59
CA TRP A 26 4.81 14.10 -3.54
C TRP A 26 4.63 15.61 -3.66
N GLY A 27 5.53 16.38 -3.06
CA GLY A 27 5.44 17.85 -3.00
C GLY A 27 4.76 18.37 -1.75
N PRO A 28 4.21 19.61 -1.77
CA PRO A 28 3.62 20.20 -0.58
C PRO A 28 2.54 19.34 0.04
N LYS A 29 2.65 19.11 1.34
CA LYS A 29 1.66 18.30 2.09
C LYS A 29 0.32 19.03 2.14
N GLN A 30 -0.73 18.35 1.73
CA GLN A 30 -2.10 18.80 1.93
C GLN A 30 -2.60 18.40 3.32
N ARG A 31 -3.64 19.09 3.80
CA ARG A 31 -4.32 18.68 5.03
C ARG A 31 -4.84 17.26 4.86
N ARG A 32 -4.44 16.37 5.77
CA ARG A 32 -4.92 15.00 5.77
C ARG A 32 -6.23 14.90 6.57
N GLU A 33 -7.16 14.18 6.02
CA GLU A 33 -8.35 13.71 6.72
C GLU A 33 -8.14 12.25 7.15
N VAL A 34 -8.91 11.83 8.16
CA VAL A 34 -8.90 10.43 8.60
C VAL A 34 -9.46 9.57 7.46
N PRO A 35 -8.68 8.61 6.93
CA PRO A 35 -9.18 7.71 5.89
C PRO A 35 -10.31 6.82 6.43
N GLY A 36 -11.28 6.51 5.58
CA GLY A 36 -12.23 5.45 5.85
C GLY A 36 -11.56 4.07 5.79
N SER A 37 -12.18 3.08 6.42
CA SER A 37 -11.72 1.69 6.40
C SER A 37 -12.63 0.76 5.61
N ASP A 38 -13.57 1.32 4.86
CA ASP A 38 -14.44 0.58 3.96
C ASP A 38 -13.66 0.11 2.74
N LEU A 39 -13.70 -1.18 2.45
CA LEU A 39 -12.98 -1.77 1.32
C LEU A 39 -13.64 -1.50 -0.04
N ASP A 40 -14.85 -0.96 -0.07
CA ASP A 40 -15.59 -0.67 -1.32
C ASP A 40 -15.14 0.63 -2.00
N GLY A 41 -14.38 1.47 -1.31
CA GLY A 41 -13.86 2.74 -1.83
C GLY A 41 -12.41 2.96 -1.43
N SER A 42 -11.90 4.16 -1.69
CA SER A 42 -10.58 4.56 -1.20
C SER A 42 -10.52 4.57 0.31
N GLY A 43 -9.41 4.15 0.89
CA GLY A 43 -9.29 4.07 2.34
C GLY A 43 -7.88 3.82 2.83
N GLY A 44 -7.77 3.53 4.11
CA GLY A 44 -6.52 3.21 4.77
C GLY A 44 -6.72 2.52 6.11
N LEU A 45 -5.68 1.84 6.57
CA LEU A 45 -5.60 1.18 7.86
C LEU A 45 -4.27 1.49 8.53
N VAL A 46 -4.26 1.52 9.84
CA VAL A 46 -3.04 1.69 10.65
C VAL A 46 -2.45 0.32 10.96
N ILE A 47 -1.13 0.23 10.85
CA ILE A 47 -0.36 -0.96 11.22
C ILE A 47 0.15 -0.76 12.65
N VAL A 48 -0.18 -1.69 13.53
CA VAL A 48 0.25 -1.66 14.94
C VAL A 48 0.92 -2.98 15.32
N ASP A 49 1.81 -2.92 16.32
CA ASP A 49 2.36 -4.11 16.96
C ASP A 49 1.45 -4.65 18.08
N ASP A 50 1.93 -5.68 18.78
CA ASP A 50 1.17 -6.32 19.86
C ASP A 50 0.91 -5.40 21.07
N ASP A 51 1.74 -4.38 21.24
CA ASP A 51 1.57 -3.38 22.30
C ASP A 51 0.65 -2.23 21.87
N GLY A 52 0.16 -2.25 20.64
CA GLY A 52 -0.66 -1.19 20.06
C GLY A 52 0.13 0.02 19.55
N SER A 53 1.45 -0.06 19.52
CA SER A 53 2.30 1.00 18.98
C SER A 53 2.14 1.11 17.48
N VAL A 54 2.01 2.33 16.97
CA VAL A 54 1.86 2.61 15.54
C VAL A 54 3.17 2.39 14.81
N LEU A 55 3.17 1.51 13.81
CA LEU A 55 4.32 1.17 12.98
C LEU A 55 4.29 1.82 11.60
N GLY A 56 3.11 2.13 11.08
CA GLY A 56 2.92 2.66 9.75
C GLY A 56 1.46 2.62 9.34
N ASP A 57 1.23 2.78 8.06
CA ASP A 57 -0.10 2.71 7.48
C ASP A 57 -0.14 2.04 6.11
N LEU A 58 -1.32 1.61 5.76
CA LEU A 58 -1.70 1.14 4.44
C LEU A 58 -2.74 2.08 3.86
N SER A 59 -2.70 2.27 2.55
CA SER A 59 -3.70 3.02 1.81
C SER A 59 -4.09 2.28 0.55
N TRP A 60 -5.24 2.61 0.00
CA TRP A 60 -5.67 2.10 -1.30
C TRP A 60 -6.61 3.07 -2.00
N HIS A 61 -6.61 2.98 -3.32
CA HIS A 61 -7.60 3.57 -4.21
C HIS A 61 -7.90 2.57 -5.32
N TYR A 62 -9.02 2.74 -6.03
CA TYR A 62 -9.39 1.83 -7.11
C TYR A 62 -8.90 2.33 -8.46
N VAL A 63 -8.31 1.43 -9.23
CA VAL A 63 -7.90 1.61 -10.63
C VAL A 63 -8.93 0.94 -11.52
N HIS A 64 -9.32 1.61 -12.60
CA HIS A 64 -10.36 1.15 -13.50
C HIS A 64 -9.76 0.69 -14.83
N TRP A 65 -9.75 -0.62 -15.08
CA TRP A 65 -9.29 -1.21 -16.33
C TRP A 65 -10.42 -1.37 -17.36
N GLY A 66 -11.63 -1.07 -16.97
CA GLY A 66 -12.81 -1.10 -17.79
C GLY A 66 -14.00 -0.46 -17.07
N PRO A 67 -15.17 -0.32 -17.76
CA PRO A 67 -16.30 0.45 -17.23
C PRO A 67 -17.14 -0.30 -16.21
N ASN A 68 -17.01 -1.62 -16.13
CA ASN A 68 -17.81 -2.43 -15.19
C ASN A 68 -17.10 -2.60 -13.85
N ALA A 69 -17.86 -2.90 -12.81
CA ALA A 69 -17.34 -3.03 -11.45
C ALA A 69 -16.26 -4.12 -11.30
N GLY A 70 -16.35 -5.20 -12.06
CA GLY A 70 -15.36 -6.29 -12.04
C GLY A 70 -13.98 -5.89 -12.58
N SER A 71 -13.88 -4.76 -13.29
CA SER A 71 -12.62 -4.20 -13.81
C SER A 71 -11.99 -3.17 -12.88
N HIS A 72 -12.59 -2.91 -11.73
CA HIS A 72 -12.08 -1.98 -10.73
C HIS A 72 -11.24 -2.75 -9.70
N ASN A 73 -9.96 -2.40 -9.58
CA ASN A 73 -9.02 -3.11 -8.73
C ASN A 73 -8.41 -2.17 -7.70
N PRO A 74 -8.28 -2.57 -6.43
CA PRO A 74 -7.57 -1.77 -5.46
C PRO A 74 -6.07 -1.75 -5.78
N MET A 75 -5.50 -0.56 -5.81
CA MET A 75 -4.05 -0.33 -5.80
C MET A 75 -3.65 0.09 -4.40
N ILE A 76 -2.80 -0.71 -3.77
CA ILE A 76 -2.39 -0.51 -2.38
C ILE A 76 -1.06 0.21 -2.27
N GLY A 77 -0.88 0.93 -1.18
CA GLY A 77 0.38 1.53 -0.79
C GLY A 77 0.66 1.28 0.68
N VAL A 78 1.93 1.32 1.06
CA VAL A 78 2.39 1.18 2.44
C VAL A 78 3.38 2.28 2.77
N TRP A 79 3.29 2.82 3.96
CA TRP A 79 4.31 3.67 4.55
C TRP A 79 4.62 3.19 5.96
N LEU A 80 5.89 3.12 6.28
CA LEU A 80 6.35 2.70 7.60
C LEU A 80 7.13 3.81 8.27
N ARG A 81 6.93 3.97 9.56
CA ARG A 81 7.79 4.78 10.39
C ARG A 81 9.23 4.28 10.29
N PRO A 82 10.23 5.17 10.31
CA PRO A 82 11.63 4.76 10.11
C PRO A 82 12.09 3.60 11.00
N GLU A 83 11.67 3.60 12.26
CA GLU A 83 12.01 2.56 13.24
C GLU A 83 11.37 1.19 12.99
N ALA A 84 10.32 1.15 12.17
CA ALA A 84 9.60 -0.09 11.80
C ALA A 84 10.15 -0.74 10.52
N ARG A 85 11.02 -0.07 9.78
CA ARG A 85 11.56 -0.54 8.51
C ARG A 85 12.57 -1.67 8.70
N GLY A 86 12.74 -2.49 7.65
CA GLY A 86 13.71 -3.59 7.64
C GLY A 86 13.37 -4.78 8.54
N ARG A 87 12.16 -4.83 9.11
CA ARG A 87 11.71 -5.84 10.08
C ARG A 87 10.61 -6.76 9.55
N GLY A 88 10.34 -6.70 8.24
CA GLY A 88 9.28 -7.49 7.61
C GLY A 88 7.85 -6.97 7.83
N VAL A 89 7.68 -5.82 8.48
CA VAL A 89 6.37 -5.23 8.77
C VAL A 89 5.59 -4.92 7.50
N GLY A 90 6.23 -4.30 6.49
CA GLY A 90 5.57 -3.98 5.22
C GLY A 90 5.07 -5.21 4.48
N THR A 91 5.88 -6.26 4.43
CA THR A 91 5.50 -7.54 3.82
C THR A 91 4.27 -8.14 4.49
N GLN A 92 4.27 -8.22 5.83
CA GLN A 92 3.14 -8.74 6.58
C GLN A 92 1.88 -7.89 6.40
N ALA A 93 2.02 -6.57 6.44
CA ALA A 93 0.89 -5.65 6.32
C ALA A 93 0.23 -5.72 4.94
N GLN A 94 1.04 -5.75 3.88
CA GLN A 94 0.54 -5.88 2.51
C GLN A 94 -0.18 -7.22 2.30
N ALA A 95 0.40 -8.32 2.77
CA ALA A 95 -0.23 -9.64 2.70
C ALA A 95 -1.56 -9.67 3.48
N ALA A 96 -1.60 -9.07 4.66
CA ALA A 96 -2.81 -8.99 5.47
C ALA A 96 -3.91 -8.17 4.79
N LEU A 97 -3.56 -7.04 4.15
CA LEU A 97 -4.52 -6.23 3.41
C LEU A 97 -5.07 -6.96 2.18
N VAL A 98 -4.23 -7.64 1.43
CA VAL A 98 -4.66 -8.51 0.31
C VAL A 98 -5.67 -9.55 0.78
N ASP A 99 -5.39 -10.18 1.92
CA ASP A 99 -6.28 -11.18 2.50
C ASP A 99 -7.64 -10.60 2.90
N LEU A 100 -7.67 -9.38 3.47
CA LEU A 100 -8.91 -8.66 3.75
C LEU A 100 -9.72 -8.40 2.47
N PHE A 101 -9.10 -7.93 1.39
CA PHE A 101 -9.79 -7.73 0.12
C PHE A 101 -10.39 -9.03 -0.43
N PHE A 102 -9.63 -10.11 -0.42
CA PHE A 102 -10.10 -11.38 -0.97
C PHE A 102 -11.15 -12.07 -0.09
N ARG A 103 -11.15 -11.84 1.21
CA ARG A 103 -12.18 -12.37 2.13
C ARG A 103 -13.48 -11.59 2.10
N HIS A 104 -13.42 -10.28 1.96
CA HIS A 104 -14.56 -9.40 2.21
C HIS A 104 -15.09 -8.67 0.97
N THR A 105 -14.45 -8.85 -0.17
CA THR A 105 -14.89 -8.26 -1.44
C THR A 105 -14.85 -9.30 -2.56
N ASN A 106 -15.37 -8.92 -3.73
CA ASN A 106 -15.31 -9.75 -4.94
C ASN A 106 -14.15 -9.38 -5.87
N VAL A 107 -13.19 -8.59 -5.42
CA VAL A 107 -12.05 -8.23 -6.27
C VAL A 107 -11.26 -9.47 -6.69
N ASN A 108 -10.86 -9.49 -7.97
CA ASN A 108 -10.05 -10.56 -8.52
C ASN A 108 -8.54 -10.25 -8.43
N ARG A 109 -8.19 -8.98 -8.39
CA ARG A 109 -6.83 -8.47 -8.54
C ARG A 109 -6.58 -7.34 -7.55
N VAL A 110 -5.44 -7.40 -6.87
CA VAL A 110 -4.90 -6.29 -6.08
C VAL A 110 -3.60 -5.84 -6.73
N GLU A 111 -3.43 -4.54 -6.90
CA GLU A 111 -2.26 -3.94 -7.55
C GLU A 111 -1.41 -3.17 -6.55
N ALA A 112 -0.13 -3.03 -6.88
CA ALA A 112 0.80 -2.14 -6.21
C ALA A 112 1.78 -1.56 -7.22
N HIS A 113 2.27 -0.36 -6.97
CA HIS A 113 3.23 0.32 -7.83
C HIS A 113 4.37 0.88 -6.97
N THR A 114 5.60 0.71 -7.41
CA THR A 114 6.76 1.29 -6.73
C THR A 114 7.80 1.79 -7.72
N ASP A 115 8.61 2.75 -7.30
CA ASP A 115 9.72 3.26 -8.11
C ASP A 115 10.69 2.13 -8.50
N VAL A 116 11.24 2.20 -9.72
CA VAL A 116 12.20 1.20 -10.22
C VAL A 116 13.49 1.15 -9.39
N GLU A 117 13.80 2.19 -8.62
CA GLU A 117 14.95 2.25 -7.72
C GLU A 117 14.63 1.83 -6.29
N ASN A 118 13.36 1.69 -5.93
CA ASN A 118 12.94 1.29 -4.59
C ASN A 118 13.03 -0.23 -4.39
N ILE A 119 14.24 -0.72 -4.25
CA ILE A 119 14.52 -2.16 -4.12
C ILE A 119 13.87 -2.77 -2.86
N ALA A 120 13.81 -2.01 -1.78
CA ALA A 120 13.21 -2.49 -0.53
C ALA A 120 11.74 -2.85 -0.71
N GLU A 121 10.97 -1.98 -1.38
CA GLU A 121 9.55 -2.23 -1.63
C GLU A 121 9.34 -3.34 -2.68
N GLN A 122 10.17 -3.40 -3.71
CA GLN A 122 10.12 -4.50 -4.69
C GLN A 122 10.28 -5.87 -3.99
N ARG A 123 11.24 -5.98 -3.06
CA ARG A 123 11.44 -7.20 -2.27
C ARG A 123 10.27 -7.49 -1.33
N SER A 124 9.70 -6.45 -0.74
CA SER A 124 8.55 -6.56 0.15
C SER A 124 7.33 -7.12 -0.59
N LEU A 125 7.02 -6.55 -1.76
CA LEU A 125 5.92 -7.00 -2.62
C LEU A 125 6.11 -8.44 -3.10
N ALA A 126 7.31 -8.79 -3.57
CA ALA A 126 7.60 -10.16 -3.99
C ALA A 126 7.40 -11.18 -2.86
N LYS A 127 7.86 -10.85 -1.64
CA LYS A 127 7.66 -11.70 -0.45
C LYS A 127 6.20 -11.77 -0.01
N ALA A 128 5.41 -10.73 -0.26
CA ALA A 128 3.98 -10.72 0.01
C ALA A 128 3.16 -11.49 -1.04
N GLY A 129 3.81 -12.04 -2.07
CA GLY A 129 3.18 -12.86 -3.09
C GLY A 129 2.81 -12.14 -4.38
N PHE A 130 3.19 -10.87 -4.53
CA PHE A 130 2.93 -10.12 -5.77
C PHE A 130 3.88 -10.53 -6.89
N ALA A 131 3.34 -10.62 -8.11
CA ALA A 131 4.08 -10.80 -9.33
C ALA A 131 4.39 -9.45 -9.99
N ALA A 132 5.61 -9.26 -10.48
CA ALA A 132 5.98 -8.09 -11.27
C ALA A 132 5.41 -8.21 -12.68
N GLU A 133 4.77 -7.15 -13.17
CA GLU A 133 4.16 -7.14 -14.52
C GLU A 133 4.95 -6.32 -15.53
N GLY A 134 5.71 -5.35 -15.09
CA GLY A 134 6.53 -4.54 -15.99
C GLY A 134 6.71 -3.10 -15.52
N VAL A 135 7.37 -2.32 -16.37
CA VAL A 135 7.66 -0.91 -16.13
C VAL A 135 6.52 -0.03 -16.64
N VAL A 136 6.06 0.87 -15.79
CA VAL A 136 5.17 1.98 -16.15
C VAL A 136 6.03 3.22 -16.28
N ARG A 137 6.21 3.67 -17.53
CA ARG A 137 7.17 4.74 -17.86
C ARG A 137 6.60 6.11 -17.53
N GLY A 138 7.38 6.92 -16.78
CA GLY A 138 7.09 8.34 -16.52
C GLY A 138 5.72 8.59 -15.88
N ALA A 139 5.18 7.64 -15.14
CA ALA A 139 3.81 7.71 -14.64
C ALA A 139 3.65 8.57 -13.40
N GLN A 140 4.70 8.76 -12.63
CA GLN A 140 4.66 9.53 -11.38
C GLN A 140 5.52 10.78 -11.46
N TRP A 141 4.91 11.92 -11.15
CA TRP A 141 5.65 13.15 -10.87
C TRP A 141 5.99 13.15 -9.38
N ARG A 142 7.28 13.10 -9.06
CA ARG A 142 7.73 13.02 -7.69
C ARG A 142 9.16 13.57 -7.59
N ASP A 143 9.43 14.33 -6.54
CA ASP A 143 10.76 14.92 -6.30
C ASP A 143 11.29 15.64 -7.57
N GLY A 144 10.44 16.49 -8.16
CA GLY A 144 10.80 17.37 -9.27
C GLY A 144 11.02 16.70 -10.63
N ALA A 145 10.65 15.43 -10.82
CA ALA A 145 10.81 14.73 -12.09
C ALA A 145 9.72 13.67 -12.33
N PHE A 146 9.54 13.31 -13.60
CA PHE A 146 8.78 12.11 -13.94
C PHE A 146 9.59 10.85 -13.63
N ARG A 147 8.94 9.88 -13.00
CA ARG A 147 9.57 8.63 -12.53
C ARG A 147 8.92 7.43 -13.17
N ASP A 148 9.75 6.44 -13.48
CA ASP A 148 9.29 5.12 -13.88
C ASP A 148 9.00 4.27 -12.63
N GLY A 149 8.02 3.38 -12.74
CA GLY A 149 7.71 2.44 -11.69
C GLY A 149 7.51 1.04 -12.21
N TYR A 150 7.58 0.07 -11.31
CA TYR A 150 7.13 -1.28 -11.56
C TYR A 150 5.68 -1.45 -11.12
N LEU A 151 4.88 -2.08 -11.96
CA LEU A 151 3.54 -2.53 -11.62
C LEU A 151 3.62 -3.96 -11.11
N TYR A 152 2.98 -4.19 -9.99
CA TYR A 152 2.84 -5.50 -9.34
C TYR A 152 1.37 -5.85 -9.19
N SER A 153 1.08 -7.14 -9.17
CA SER A 153 -0.26 -7.63 -8.90
C SER A 153 -0.26 -8.95 -8.15
N ILE A 154 -1.36 -9.22 -7.48
CA ILE A 154 -1.70 -10.53 -6.95
C ILE A 154 -3.14 -10.84 -7.29
N LEU A 155 -3.41 -12.05 -7.77
CA LEU A 155 -4.75 -12.50 -8.16
C LEU A 155 -5.36 -13.37 -7.06
N ARG A 156 -6.69 -13.36 -7.01
CA ARG A 156 -7.44 -14.24 -6.09
C ARG A 156 -7.04 -15.70 -6.23
N THR A 157 -6.70 -16.14 -7.44
CA THR A 157 -6.33 -17.52 -7.78
C THR A 157 -4.85 -17.84 -7.59
N ASP A 158 -4.01 -16.84 -7.28
CA ASP A 158 -2.60 -17.10 -7.01
C ASP A 158 -2.42 -17.87 -5.70
N PRO A 159 -1.44 -18.80 -5.64
CA PRO A 159 -1.14 -19.51 -4.40
C PRO A 159 -0.67 -18.53 -3.31
N ARG A 160 -1.18 -18.73 -2.12
CA ARG A 160 -0.78 -17.97 -0.92
C ARG A 160 -0.55 -18.94 0.22
N ASP A 161 0.56 -18.77 0.91
CA ASP A 161 0.92 -19.57 2.09
C ASP A 161 0.12 -19.13 3.32
#